data_ad37048745d94cbb97f74e784933a046
#
_entry.id   ad37048745d94cbb97f74e784933a046
#
_cell.length_a   1.000
_cell.length_b   1.000
_cell.length_c   1.000
_cell.angle_alpha   90.00
_cell.angle_beta   90.00
_cell.angle_gamma   90.00
#
_symmetry.space_group_name_H-M   'P 1'
#
loop_
_entity.id
_entity.type
_entity.pdbx_description
1 polymer ?
#
loop_
_entity_poly.entity_id
_entity_poly.type
_entity_poly.pdbx_seq_one_letter_code
_entity_poly.pdbx_strand_id
1 'polypeptide(L)'
;TSDHSTGYVQYGFSYKFNGNIYYSNILNDTVFSVSPDFKARAAFLFSKGEYRWPVDYQLISLKDMTLLFRPLQMFETNRFVFLLWSHMDKAAYLIIDKTTKKAYQAYKKMKSGSVNYMPVIQNDLDCGLFTVYGNVNYYSENGDEYITYFVSPYELKSHVSGDEFKNSVPKYPEKKKELEMFANSLKETDNPVLVMVRLKK
;
A
#
# COMPACT_ATOMS: atom_id res chain seq x y z
N THR A 1 -6.55 -18.96 32.26
CA THR A 1 -5.35 -18.24 31.79
C THR A 1 -5.70 -17.56 30.49
N SER A 2 -5.99 -16.25 30.57
CA SER A 2 -6.26 -15.41 29.41
C SER A 2 -4.94 -15.12 28.71
N ASP A 3 -4.82 -15.64 27.51
CA ASP A 3 -3.69 -15.37 26.62
C ASP A 3 -3.79 -13.91 26.13
N HIS A 4 -3.11 -13.00 26.81
CA HIS A 4 -2.98 -11.62 26.36
C HIS A 4 -1.85 -11.55 25.32
N SER A 5 -2.14 -11.93 24.08
CA SER A 5 -1.27 -11.61 22.97
C SER A 5 -1.32 -10.10 22.72
N THR A 6 -0.36 -9.37 23.24
CA THR A 6 -0.14 -7.95 22.90
C THR A 6 0.40 -7.86 21.49
N GLY A 7 -0.50 -7.75 20.51
CA GLY A 7 -0.11 -7.43 19.13
C GLY A 7 0.16 -5.92 19.03
N TYR A 8 1.28 -5.55 18.42
CA TYR A 8 1.50 -4.16 18.03
C TYR A 8 0.56 -3.80 16.89
N VAL A 9 -0.33 -2.85 17.14
CA VAL A 9 -1.22 -2.31 16.09
C VAL A 9 -0.61 -1.00 15.60
N GLN A 10 -0.42 -0.90 14.29
CA GLN A 10 -0.05 0.36 13.67
C GLN A 10 -1.23 1.32 13.76
N TYR A 11 -1.15 2.34 14.61
CA TYR A 11 -2.24 3.27 14.88
C TYR A 11 -2.30 4.46 13.91
N GLY A 12 -1.50 4.49 12.87
CA GLY A 12 -1.50 5.59 11.91
C GLY A 12 -0.46 5.43 10.81
N PHE A 13 -0.42 6.40 9.92
CA PHE A 13 0.57 6.48 8.86
C PHE A 13 1.10 7.91 8.74
N SER A 14 2.27 8.02 8.15
CA SER A 14 2.83 9.30 7.72
C SER A 14 3.49 9.17 6.37
N TYR A 15 3.49 10.26 5.59
CA TYR A 15 4.21 10.33 4.32
C TYR A 15 4.66 11.76 4.06
N LYS A 16 5.61 11.94 3.14
CA LYS A 16 6.12 13.24 2.70
C LYS A 16 5.67 13.53 1.27
N PHE A 17 5.15 14.71 1.04
CA PHE A 17 4.75 15.16 -0.29
C PHE A 17 4.88 16.69 -0.39
N ASN A 18 5.45 17.21 -1.47
CA ASN A 18 5.65 18.65 -1.73
C ASN A 18 6.22 19.42 -0.53
N GLY A 19 7.25 18.87 0.11
CA GLY A 19 7.93 19.49 1.25
C GLY A 19 7.20 19.42 2.59
N ASN A 20 5.94 18.99 2.62
CA ASN A 20 5.14 18.80 3.83
C ASN A 20 5.19 17.36 4.32
N ILE A 21 5.01 17.17 5.62
CA ILE A 21 4.77 15.87 6.25
C ILE A 21 3.27 15.75 6.47
N TYR A 22 2.70 14.63 6.05
CA TYR A 22 1.31 14.28 6.28
C TYR A 22 1.24 13.20 7.35
N TYR A 23 0.30 13.31 8.25
CA TYR A 23 0.10 12.39 9.37
C TYR A 23 -1.37 12.11 9.61
N SER A 24 -1.70 10.88 9.87
CA SER A 24 -3.01 10.45 10.32
C SER A 24 -2.90 9.44 11.45
N ASN A 25 -3.84 9.50 12.38
CA ASN A 25 -4.03 8.51 13.42
C ASN A 25 -5.37 7.79 13.15
N ILE A 26 -5.42 6.49 13.35
CA ILE A 26 -6.62 5.66 13.14
C ILE A 26 -7.83 6.10 13.97
N LEU A 27 -7.58 6.78 15.10
CA LEU A 27 -8.63 7.31 15.98
C LEU A 27 -9.18 8.66 15.51
N ASN A 28 -8.62 9.24 14.44
CA ASN A 28 -9.01 10.53 13.92
C ASN A 28 -9.36 10.45 12.44
N ASP A 29 -10.43 11.08 12.02
CA ASP A 29 -10.85 11.13 10.61
C ASP A 29 -10.01 12.09 9.76
N THR A 30 -9.09 12.82 10.39
CA THR A 30 -8.33 13.87 9.74
C THR A 30 -6.92 13.40 9.41
N VAL A 31 -6.52 13.64 8.17
CA VAL A 31 -5.11 13.65 7.78
C VAL A 31 -4.62 15.09 7.91
N PHE A 32 -3.64 15.32 8.75
CA PHE A 32 -3.01 16.61 8.93
C PHE A 32 -1.80 16.75 8.01
N SER A 33 -1.59 17.94 7.47
CA SER A 33 -0.32 18.31 6.84
C SER A 33 0.44 19.26 7.75
N VAL A 34 1.74 19.01 7.90
CA VAL A 34 2.67 19.84 8.65
C VAL A 34 3.69 20.42 7.68
N SER A 35 3.75 21.73 7.58
CA SER A 35 4.70 22.45 6.73
C SER A 35 6.09 22.56 7.38
N PRO A 36 7.16 22.91 6.64
CA PRO A 36 8.51 23.07 7.19
C PRO A 36 8.65 24.07 8.33
N ASP A 37 7.74 25.05 8.41
CA ASP A 37 7.64 26.00 9.52
C ASP A 37 6.75 25.52 10.68
N PHE A 38 6.50 24.20 10.74
CA PHE A 38 5.74 23.49 11.78
C PHE A 38 4.29 23.91 11.94
N LYS A 39 3.67 24.47 10.91
CA LYS A 39 2.24 24.76 10.91
C LYS A 39 1.43 23.53 10.48
N ALA A 40 0.53 23.08 11.35
CA ALA A 40 -0.38 21.99 11.08
C ALA A 40 -1.71 22.49 10.54
N ARG A 41 -2.26 21.80 9.52
CA ARG A 41 -3.61 22.06 8.98
C ARG A 41 -4.27 20.75 8.55
N ALA A 42 -5.59 20.70 8.56
CA ALA A 42 -6.33 19.59 7.97
C ALA A 42 -6.10 19.57 6.44
N ALA A 43 -5.66 18.43 5.93
CA ALA A 43 -5.42 18.22 4.51
C ALA A 43 -6.54 17.38 3.89
N PHE A 44 -6.95 16.30 4.56
CA PHE A 44 -8.05 15.42 4.15
C PHE A 44 -8.93 15.11 5.34
N LEU A 45 -10.22 14.91 5.07
CA LEU A 45 -11.21 14.44 6.04
C LEU A 45 -11.83 13.16 5.48
N PHE A 46 -11.73 12.07 6.22
CA PHE A 46 -12.54 10.89 5.95
C PHE A 46 -13.98 11.17 6.42
N SER A 47 -14.96 10.86 5.59
CA SER A 47 -16.36 10.97 6.02
C SER A 47 -16.64 10.00 7.18
N LYS A 48 -17.50 10.44 8.09
CA LYS A 48 -18.01 9.59 9.18
C LYS A 48 -18.83 8.48 8.56
N GLY A 49 -18.30 7.25 8.57
CA GLY A 49 -18.99 6.06 8.12
C GLY A 49 -19.42 5.18 9.30
N GLU A 50 -20.27 4.21 9.01
CA GLU A 50 -20.77 3.22 9.95
C GLU A 50 -19.65 2.40 10.62
N TYR A 51 -18.54 2.18 9.90
CA TYR A 51 -17.42 1.35 10.34
C TYR A 51 -16.25 2.15 10.90
N ARG A 52 -16.53 3.34 11.40
CA ARG A 52 -15.52 4.20 11.99
C ARG A 52 -15.09 3.69 13.38
N TRP A 53 -13.85 3.96 13.75
CA TRP A 53 -13.37 3.78 15.11
C TRP A 53 -14.16 4.67 16.10
N PRO A 54 -14.66 4.12 17.20
CA PRO A 54 -15.37 4.90 18.21
C PRO A 54 -14.43 5.89 18.89
N VAL A 55 -14.95 7.09 19.18
CA VAL A 55 -14.17 8.18 19.83
C VAL A 55 -13.79 7.82 21.26
N ASP A 56 -14.65 7.06 21.95
CA ASP A 56 -14.48 6.64 23.36
C ASP A 56 -13.78 5.27 23.45
N TYR A 57 -12.72 5.13 22.70
CA TYR A 57 -11.97 3.92 22.61
C TYR A 57 -11.40 3.48 23.97
N GLN A 58 -11.98 2.44 24.51
CA GLN A 58 -11.38 1.58 25.51
C GLN A 58 -11.08 0.25 24.83
N LEU A 59 -10.13 -0.50 25.19
CA LEU A 59 -9.64 -1.76 24.62
C LEU A 59 -10.61 -2.50 23.68
N ILE A 60 -10.40 -2.41 22.36
CA ILE A 60 -11.11 -3.20 21.35
C ILE A 60 -10.32 -4.50 21.12
N SER A 61 -11.03 -5.63 21.09
CA SER A 61 -10.39 -6.91 20.76
C SER A 61 -9.86 -6.91 19.32
N LEU A 62 -8.84 -7.70 19.02
CA LEU A 62 -8.32 -7.85 17.64
C LEU A 62 -9.42 -8.26 16.66
N LYS A 63 -10.39 -9.06 17.12
CA LYS A 63 -11.55 -9.46 16.31
C LYS A 63 -12.43 -8.26 15.97
N ASP A 64 -12.73 -7.40 16.93
CA ASP A 64 -13.58 -6.23 16.70
C ASP A 64 -12.87 -5.18 15.84
N MET A 65 -11.55 -5.09 15.93
CA MET A 65 -10.74 -4.24 15.06
C MET A 65 -10.91 -4.58 13.57
N THR A 66 -11.12 -5.84 13.22
CA THR A 66 -11.32 -6.23 11.83
C THR A 66 -12.64 -5.72 11.26
N LEU A 67 -13.64 -5.48 12.11
CA LEU A 67 -14.96 -4.96 11.75
C LEU A 67 -14.94 -3.45 11.43
N LEU A 68 -13.85 -2.77 11.75
CA LEU A 68 -13.70 -1.34 11.53
C LEU A 68 -12.92 -1.05 10.25
N PHE A 69 -13.22 0.08 9.63
CA PHE A 69 -12.43 0.59 8.50
C PHE A 69 -11.08 1.06 9.00
N ARG A 70 -10.01 0.53 8.41
CA ARG A 70 -8.62 0.82 8.79
C ARG A 70 -7.86 1.41 7.60
N PRO A 71 -7.60 2.71 7.60
CA PRO A 71 -6.62 3.29 6.69
C PRO A 71 -5.21 2.83 7.15
N LEU A 72 -4.52 2.06 6.30
CA LEU A 72 -3.24 1.43 6.66
C LEU A 72 -2.06 2.26 6.20
N GLN A 73 -2.16 2.85 5.02
CA GLN A 73 -1.11 3.65 4.42
C GLN A 73 -1.71 4.64 3.42
N MET A 74 -1.12 5.80 3.31
CA MET A 74 -1.47 6.79 2.30
C MET A 74 -0.21 7.42 1.72
N PHE A 75 -0.23 7.73 0.44
CA PHE A 75 0.76 8.57 -0.22
C PHE A 75 0.12 9.32 -1.38
N GLU A 76 0.78 10.38 -1.81
CA GLU A 76 0.34 11.23 -2.90
C GLU A 76 1.38 11.30 -4.01
N THR A 77 0.88 11.50 -5.21
CA THR A 77 1.61 11.97 -6.38
C THR A 77 1.05 13.32 -6.81
N ASN A 78 1.59 13.93 -7.84
CA ASN A 78 1.01 15.18 -8.36
C ASN A 78 -0.46 15.01 -8.78
N ARG A 79 -0.80 13.88 -9.37
CA ARG A 79 -2.15 13.61 -9.88
C ARG A 79 -3.02 12.77 -8.96
N PHE A 80 -2.47 11.81 -8.23
CA PHE A 80 -3.25 10.82 -7.50
C PHE A 80 -3.01 10.86 -5.99
N VAL A 81 -4.04 10.45 -5.24
CA VAL A 81 -3.93 10.03 -3.85
C VAL A 81 -4.15 8.53 -3.81
N PHE A 82 -3.26 7.80 -3.15
CA PHE A 82 -3.36 6.37 -2.91
C PHE A 82 -3.61 6.13 -1.43
N LEU A 83 -4.66 5.40 -1.12
CA LEU A 83 -4.99 4.98 0.23
C LEU A 83 -5.12 3.46 0.27
N LEU A 84 -4.22 2.80 0.97
CA LEU A 84 -4.37 1.39 1.33
C LEU A 84 -5.28 1.29 2.54
N TRP A 85 -6.34 0.52 2.41
CA TRP A 85 -7.30 0.32 3.48
C TRP A 85 -7.64 -1.16 3.66
N SER A 86 -8.14 -1.51 4.86
CA SER A 86 -8.72 -2.83 5.13
C SER A 86 -10.00 -2.71 5.96
N HIS A 87 -10.91 -3.65 5.74
CA HIS A 87 -12.16 -3.81 6.47
C HIS A 87 -12.62 -5.26 6.36
N MET A 88 -12.85 -5.92 7.48
CA MET A 88 -13.14 -7.36 7.53
C MET A 88 -12.08 -8.17 6.76
N ASP A 89 -12.51 -8.95 5.80
CA ASP A 89 -11.72 -9.81 4.92
C ASP A 89 -11.29 -9.12 3.61
N LYS A 90 -11.42 -7.79 3.55
CA LYS A 90 -11.11 -7.01 2.34
C LYS A 90 -9.97 -6.05 2.61
N ALA A 91 -9.04 -6.00 1.66
CA ALA A 91 -8.06 -4.94 1.57
C ALA A 91 -7.92 -4.50 0.11
N ALA A 92 -7.77 -3.19 -0.11
CA ALA A 92 -7.68 -2.62 -1.45
C ALA A 92 -6.92 -1.30 -1.42
N TYR A 93 -6.44 -0.86 -2.58
CA TYR A 93 -6.11 0.54 -2.80
C TYR A 93 -7.35 1.31 -3.23
N LEU A 94 -7.60 2.44 -2.60
CA LEU A 94 -8.43 3.52 -3.12
C LEU A 94 -7.50 4.51 -3.81
N ILE A 95 -7.72 4.74 -5.10
CA ILE A 95 -6.92 5.65 -5.92
C ILE A 95 -7.84 6.81 -6.33
N ILE A 96 -7.52 8.01 -5.88
CA ILE A 96 -8.32 9.21 -6.17
C ILE A 96 -7.55 10.09 -7.15
N ASP A 97 -8.13 10.35 -8.31
CA ASP A 97 -7.61 11.31 -9.28
C ASP A 97 -7.95 12.73 -8.80
N LYS A 98 -6.92 13.50 -8.44
CA LYS A 98 -7.06 14.86 -7.92
C LYS A 98 -7.67 15.84 -8.94
N THR A 99 -7.49 15.57 -10.25
CA THR A 99 -8.00 16.39 -11.34
C THR A 99 -9.47 16.12 -11.60
N THR A 100 -9.82 14.85 -11.81
CA THR A 100 -11.21 14.47 -12.17
C THR A 100 -12.11 14.24 -10.97
N LYS A 101 -11.53 14.15 -9.75
CA LYS A 101 -12.22 13.77 -8.50
C LYS A 101 -12.85 12.38 -8.53
N LYS A 102 -12.49 11.55 -9.51
CA LYS A 102 -12.95 10.16 -9.58
C LYS A 102 -12.11 9.28 -8.65
N ALA A 103 -12.77 8.30 -8.06
CA ALA A 103 -12.16 7.32 -7.18
C ALA A 103 -12.26 5.93 -7.81
N TYR A 104 -11.18 5.16 -7.70
CA TYR A 104 -11.06 3.80 -8.23
C TYR A 104 -10.59 2.88 -7.11
N GLN A 105 -11.05 1.63 -7.14
CA GLN A 105 -10.52 0.60 -6.24
C GLN A 105 -9.64 -0.37 -7.04
N ALA A 106 -8.45 -0.66 -6.52
CA ALA A 106 -7.52 -1.62 -7.10
C ALA A 106 -7.30 -2.79 -6.14
N TYR A 107 -7.79 -3.96 -6.54
CA TYR A 107 -7.70 -5.20 -5.78
C TYR A 107 -7.76 -6.42 -6.70
N LYS A 108 -7.27 -7.55 -6.20
CA LYS A 108 -7.45 -8.87 -6.77
C LYS A 108 -8.37 -9.69 -5.87
N LYS A 109 -9.37 -10.34 -6.48
CA LYS A 109 -10.22 -11.30 -5.77
C LYS A 109 -9.46 -12.62 -5.59
N MET A 110 -9.34 -13.07 -4.35
CA MET A 110 -8.67 -14.33 -4.03
C MET A 110 -9.66 -15.49 -4.15
N LYS A 111 -9.16 -16.65 -4.61
CA LYS A 111 -10.00 -17.85 -4.76
C LYS A 111 -10.16 -18.62 -3.45
N SER A 112 -9.22 -18.47 -2.51
CA SER A 112 -9.23 -19.14 -1.22
C SER A 112 -8.36 -18.35 -0.23
N GLY A 113 -8.65 -18.48 1.06
CA GLY A 113 -7.90 -17.84 2.15
C GLY A 113 -8.79 -17.01 3.08
N SER A 114 -8.19 -16.46 4.13
CA SER A 114 -8.86 -15.58 5.10
C SER A 114 -9.14 -14.16 4.57
N VAL A 115 -8.53 -13.79 3.44
CA VAL A 115 -8.69 -12.49 2.79
C VAL A 115 -9.28 -12.70 1.40
N ASN A 116 -10.48 -12.14 1.15
CA ASN A 116 -11.17 -12.27 -0.12
C ASN A 116 -10.71 -11.26 -1.18
N TYR A 117 -10.16 -10.13 -0.75
CA TYR A 117 -9.66 -9.07 -1.64
C TYR A 117 -8.28 -8.63 -1.21
N MET A 118 -7.33 -8.65 -2.12
CA MET A 118 -5.94 -8.31 -1.90
C MET A 118 -5.61 -7.01 -2.65
N PRO A 119 -5.00 -6.01 -2.00
CA PRO A 119 -4.64 -4.77 -2.68
C PRO A 119 -3.56 -5.04 -3.72
N VAL A 120 -3.77 -4.56 -4.94
CA VAL A 120 -2.84 -4.79 -6.05
C VAL A 120 -2.75 -3.57 -6.95
N ILE A 121 -1.57 -3.31 -7.48
CA ILE A 121 -1.34 -2.38 -8.59
C ILE A 121 -0.62 -3.16 -9.68
N GLN A 122 -1.17 -3.16 -10.88
CA GLN A 122 -0.58 -3.87 -12.00
C GLN A 122 0.59 -3.09 -12.60
N ASN A 123 1.71 -3.76 -12.86
CA ASN A 123 2.86 -3.18 -13.54
C ASN A 123 3.02 -3.70 -14.97
N ASP A 124 3.79 -3.00 -15.80
CA ASP A 124 4.01 -3.34 -17.21
C ASP A 124 5.16 -4.36 -17.42
N LEU A 125 5.94 -4.65 -16.36
CA LEU A 125 7.15 -5.48 -16.46
C LEU A 125 6.82 -6.95 -16.64
N ASP A 126 5.90 -7.46 -15.81
CA ASP A 126 5.54 -8.87 -15.77
C ASP A 126 4.03 -9.08 -15.71
N CYS A 127 3.23 -8.02 -15.81
CA CYS A 127 1.81 -8.00 -15.48
C CYS A 127 1.52 -8.52 -14.08
N GLY A 128 2.56 -8.58 -13.24
CA GLY A 128 2.48 -9.01 -11.88
C GLY A 128 1.66 -8.05 -11.06
N LEU A 129 1.03 -8.61 -10.07
CA LEU A 129 0.23 -7.88 -9.12
C LEU A 129 1.11 -7.58 -7.94
N PHE A 130 1.58 -6.35 -7.84
CA PHE A 130 2.26 -5.94 -6.63
C PHE A 130 1.27 -5.88 -5.48
N THR A 131 1.39 -6.85 -4.60
CA THR A 131 0.82 -6.74 -3.27
C THR A 131 1.79 -5.93 -2.45
N VAL A 132 1.58 -4.64 -2.42
CA VAL A 132 2.42 -3.78 -1.60
C VAL A 132 1.89 -3.81 -0.17
N TYR A 133 2.22 -4.89 0.56
CA TYR A 133 2.19 -4.87 2.01
C TYR A 133 3.54 -4.34 2.48
N GLY A 134 3.58 -3.09 2.89
CA GLY A 134 4.80 -2.51 3.40
C GLY A 134 4.93 -1.02 3.12
N ASN A 135 6.04 -0.45 3.52
CA ASN A 135 6.31 0.97 3.37
C ASN A 135 6.56 1.33 1.91
N VAL A 136 5.51 1.75 1.23
CA VAL A 136 5.62 2.38 -0.09
C VAL A 136 6.07 3.82 0.10
N ASN A 137 7.11 4.19 -0.60
CA ASN A 137 7.57 5.56 -0.61
C ASN A 137 7.32 6.19 -1.98
N TYR A 138 6.99 7.46 -1.97
CA TYR A 138 6.91 8.29 -3.17
C TYR A 138 8.26 8.99 -3.37
N TYR A 139 8.70 9.03 -4.61
CA TYR A 139 9.89 9.73 -5.03
C TYR A 139 9.62 10.46 -6.36
N SER A 140 10.15 11.65 -6.52
CA SER A 140 10.06 12.40 -7.79
C SER A 140 11.40 12.97 -8.16
N GLU A 141 11.77 12.85 -9.44
CA GLU A 141 12.99 13.39 -10.01
C GLU A 141 12.77 13.80 -11.45
N ASN A 142 13.25 14.98 -11.83
CA ASN A 142 13.18 15.52 -13.20
C ASN A 142 11.77 15.51 -13.82
N GLY A 143 10.73 15.68 -13.00
CA GLY A 143 9.34 15.67 -13.43
C GLY A 143 8.75 14.27 -13.65
N ASP A 144 9.48 13.22 -13.38
CA ASP A 144 8.99 11.86 -13.29
C ASP A 144 8.68 11.50 -11.85
N GLU A 145 7.67 10.67 -11.67
CA GLU A 145 7.17 10.21 -10.38
C GLU A 145 7.33 8.70 -10.25
N TYR A 146 7.77 8.26 -9.09
CA TYR A 146 8.05 6.86 -8.80
C TYR A 146 7.41 6.43 -7.48
N ILE A 147 6.96 5.19 -7.44
CA ILE A 147 6.65 4.45 -6.23
C ILE A 147 7.83 3.51 -5.97
N THR A 148 8.34 3.51 -4.75
CA THR A 148 9.46 2.65 -4.36
C THR A 148 9.11 1.80 -3.17
N TYR A 149 9.58 0.57 -3.14
CA TYR A 149 9.43 -0.36 -2.03
C TYR A 149 10.53 -1.43 -2.10
N PHE A 150 10.70 -2.16 -0.99
CA PHE A 150 11.66 -3.24 -0.91
C PHE A 150 10.96 -4.59 -0.98
N VAL A 151 11.60 -5.54 -1.68
CA VAL A 151 11.17 -6.94 -1.78
C VAL A 151 12.31 -7.82 -1.34
N SER A 152 12.05 -8.77 -0.46
CA SER A 152 13.07 -9.75 -0.09
C SER A 152 13.41 -10.69 -1.26
N PRO A 153 14.64 -11.25 -1.31
CA PRO A 153 14.98 -12.26 -2.31
C PRO A 153 14.03 -13.46 -2.33
N TYR A 154 13.57 -13.88 -1.15
CA TYR A 154 12.60 -14.97 -1.02
C TYR A 154 11.26 -14.64 -1.69
N GLU A 155 10.70 -13.46 -1.42
CA GLU A 155 9.44 -13.01 -2.03
C GLU A 155 9.58 -12.89 -3.55
N LEU A 156 10.71 -12.33 -4.04
CA LEU A 156 10.94 -12.18 -5.47
C LEU A 156 11.07 -13.55 -6.17
N LYS A 157 11.79 -14.49 -5.59
CA LYS A 157 11.88 -15.87 -6.10
C LYS A 157 10.54 -16.57 -6.10
N SER A 158 9.77 -16.45 -5.02
CA SER A 158 8.42 -17.00 -4.93
C SER A 158 7.51 -16.42 -6.01
N HIS A 159 7.62 -15.12 -6.28
CA HIS A 159 6.85 -14.45 -7.34
C HIS A 159 7.18 -15.01 -8.71
N VAL A 160 8.46 -15.07 -9.12
CA VAL A 160 8.84 -15.52 -10.46
C VAL A 160 8.61 -17.03 -10.68
N SER A 161 8.56 -17.83 -9.61
CA SER A 161 8.25 -19.26 -9.68
C SER A 161 6.76 -19.56 -9.76
N GLY A 162 5.90 -18.58 -9.44
CA GLY A 162 4.46 -18.73 -9.40
C GLY A 162 3.81 -18.83 -10.79
N ASP A 163 2.64 -19.49 -10.85
CA ASP A 163 1.90 -19.69 -12.10
C ASP A 163 1.43 -18.37 -12.73
N GLU A 164 1.14 -17.35 -11.91
CA GLU A 164 0.74 -16.04 -12.41
C GLU A 164 1.85 -15.39 -13.22
N PHE A 165 3.08 -15.39 -12.68
CA PHE A 165 4.23 -14.87 -13.40
C PHE A 165 4.46 -15.69 -14.68
N LYS A 166 4.50 -17.01 -14.60
CA LYS A 166 4.76 -17.89 -15.75
C LYS A 166 3.76 -17.66 -16.89
N ASN A 167 2.49 -17.53 -16.56
CA ASN A 167 1.39 -17.39 -17.53
C ASN A 167 1.11 -15.93 -17.94
N SER A 168 1.77 -14.94 -17.31
CA SER A 168 1.56 -13.54 -17.66
C SER A 168 2.19 -13.18 -19.01
N VAL A 169 1.49 -12.33 -19.78
CA VAL A 169 1.99 -11.79 -21.05
C VAL A 169 2.23 -10.29 -20.87
N PRO A 170 3.43 -9.87 -20.50
CA PRO A 170 3.75 -8.48 -20.25
C PRO A 170 3.93 -7.71 -21.55
N LYS A 171 3.92 -6.38 -21.42
CA LYS A 171 4.23 -5.48 -22.54
C LYS A 171 5.66 -5.64 -23.08
N TYR A 172 6.59 -6.06 -22.22
CA TYR A 172 8.02 -6.23 -22.51
C TYR A 172 8.50 -7.63 -22.10
N PRO A 173 8.26 -8.67 -22.94
CA PRO A 173 8.60 -10.06 -22.60
C PRO A 173 10.09 -10.30 -22.27
N GLU A 174 10.98 -9.57 -22.92
CA GLU A 174 12.43 -9.62 -22.67
C GLU A 174 12.77 -9.16 -21.24
N LYS A 175 12.10 -8.12 -20.75
CA LYS A 175 12.30 -7.61 -19.39
C LYS A 175 11.79 -8.57 -18.33
N LYS A 176 10.72 -9.29 -18.62
CA LYS A 176 10.24 -10.37 -17.74
C LYS A 176 11.30 -11.47 -17.59
N LYS A 177 11.97 -11.87 -18.69
CA LYS A 177 13.06 -12.85 -18.63
C LYS A 177 14.27 -12.34 -17.84
N GLU A 178 14.64 -11.07 -18.03
CA GLU A 178 15.70 -10.44 -17.24
C GLU A 178 15.37 -10.47 -15.73
N LEU A 179 14.13 -10.16 -15.36
CA LEU A 179 13.67 -10.22 -13.97
C LEU A 179 13.75 -11.65 -13.40
N GLU A 180 13.32 -12.66 -14.17
CA GLU A 180 13.39 -14.06 -13.77
C GLU A 180 14.85 -14.51 -13.55
N MET A 181 15.75 -14.17 -14.48
CA MET A 181 17.17 -14.47 -14.36
C MET A 181 17.78 -13.77 -13.13
N PHE A 182 17.47 -12.51 -12.92
CA PHE A 182 17.93 -11.75 -11.77
C PHE A 182 17.44 -12.38 -10.46
N ALA A 183 16.14 -12.66 -10.33
CA ALA A 183 15.58 -13.28 -9.15
C ALA A 183 16.24 -14.62 -8.81
N ASN A 184 16.49 -15.45 -9.84
CA ASN A 184 17.13 -16.75 -9.67
C ASN A 184 18.61 -16.65 -9.29
N SER A 185 19.30 -15.56 -9.61
CA SER A 185 20.69 -15.32 -9.23
C SER A 185 20.88 -14.93 -7.76
N LEU A 186 19.85 -14.43 -7.10
CA LEU A 186 19.91 -13.98 -5.71
C LEU A 186 20.03 -15.18 -4.74
N LYS A 187 20.67 -14.96 -3.59
CA LYS A 187 20.59 -15.84 -2.42
C LYS A 187 19.51 -15.35 -1.48
N GLU A 188 18.90 -16.21 -0.70
CA GLU A 188 17.86 -15.79 0.28
C GLU A 188 18.43 -14.88 1.38
N THR A 189 19.72 -14.94 1.61
CA THR A 189 20.47 -14.12 2.56
C THR A 189 20.95 -12.78 2.01
N ASP A 190 20.72 -12.51 0.71
CA ASP A 190 21.08 -11.22 0.12
C ASP A 190 20.17 -10.10 0.64
N ASN A 191 20.64 -8.87 0.50
CA ASN A 191 19.88 -7.70 0.87
C ASN A 191 18.56 -7.60 0.06
N PRO A 192 17.52 -6.98 0.63
CA PRO A 192 16.29 -6.71 -0.09
C PRO A 192 16.54 -5.92 -1.38
N VAL A 193 15.78 -6.24 -2.41
CA VAL A 193 15.81 -5.56 -3.72
C VAL A 193 14.94 -4.32 -3.67
N LEU A 194 15.48 -3.18 -4.06
CA LEU A 194 14.71 -1.96 -4.26
C LEU A 194 13.97 -2.05 -5.60
N VAL A 195 12.64 -1.98 -5.53
CA VAL A 195 11.78 -1.86 -6.71
C VAL A 195 11.38 -0.41 -6.89
N MET A 196 11.55 0.10 -8.11
CA MET A 196 11.13 1.44 -8.50
C MET A 196 10.14 1.35 -9.66
N VAL A 197 8.91 1.80 -9.41
CA VAL A 197 7.83 1.80 -10.41
C VAL A 197 7.60 3.22 -10.88
N ARG A 198 7.92 3.52 -12.14
CA ARG A 198 7.63 4.82 -12.74
C ARG A 198 6.13 4.93 -13.01
N LEU A 199 5.53 6.00 -12.55
CA LEU A 199 4.12 6.28 -12.81
C LEU A 199 3.94 6.82 -14.24
N LYS A 200 2.85 6.41 -14.89
CA LYS A 200 2.48 6.95 -16.20
C LYS A 200 1.95 8.38 -16.05
N LYS A 201 2.36 9.24 -16.96
CA LYS A 201 1.85 10.62 -17.09
C LYS A 201 0.42 10.63 -17.63
#